data_a7994fdf471cc26199d850c459b43ebf
#
_entry.id   a7994fdf471cc26199d850c459b43ebf
#
_cell.length_a   1.000
_cell.length_b   1.000
_cell.length_c   1.000
_cell.angle_alpha   90.00
_cell.angle_beta   90.00
_cell.angle_gamma   90.00
#
_symmetry.space_group_name_H-M   'P 1'
#
loop_
_entity.id
_entity.type
_entity.pdbx_description
1 polymer ?
#
loop_
_entity_poly.entity_id
_entity_poly.type
_entity_poly.pdbx_seq_one_letter_code
_entity_poly.pdbx_strand_id
1 'polypeptide(L)'
;IELNKQVKSLQRDMDDQAKDKEELQRQLEENSNQLESHDLSAEELQNYLLTLPEFENVTTRHNTDGIIVDAVCGEKNYHFRFDSLSCYEISVPRRETKNLKEVIYQMNAEMPEYKASYDEYEKAAVLTGWYDRRISAEELVELAVDASRNFK
;
A
#
# COMPACT_ATOMS: atom_id res chain seq x y z
N ILE A 1 -26.42 57.46 11.20
CA ILE A 1 -27.34 56.36 10.76
C ILE A 1 -26.71 55.55 9.61
N GLU A 2 -26.10 56.18 8.65
CA GLU A 2 -25.42 55.48 7.53
C GLU A 2 -24.17 54.72 8.01
N LEU A 3 -23.41 55.26 8.96
CA LEU A 3 -22.24 54.60 9.53
C LEU A 3 -22.61 53.31 10.23
N ASN A 4 -23.72 53.26 10.96
CA ASN A 4 -24.19 52.04 11.61
C ASN A 4 -24.64 50.94 10.61
N LYS A 5 -25.24 51.31 9.48
CA LYS A 5 -25.59 50.37 8.42
C LYS A 5 -24.35 49.81 7.76
N GLN A 6 -23.31 50.60 7.52
CA GLN A 6 -22.06 50.14 6.93
C GLN A 6 -21.32 49.19 7.86
N VAL A 7 -21.28 49.48 9.16
CA VAL A 7 -20.64 48.61 10.16
C VAL A 7 -21.36 47.25 10.23
N LYS A 8 -22.70 47.23 10.22
CA LYS A 8 -23.48 46.00 10.21
C LYS A 8 -23.25 45.18 8.95
N SER A 9 -23.16 45.82 7.79
CA SER A 9 -22.89 45.14 6.52
C SER A 9 -21.49 44.51 6.50
N LEU A 10 -20.47 45.23 7.01
CA LEU A 10 -19.11 44.72 7.11
C LEU A 10 -18.99 43.53 8.09
N GLN A 11 -19.71 43.58 9.22
CA GLN A 11 -19.76 42.47 10.16
C GLN A 11 -20.39 41.22 9.55
N ARG A 12 -21.47 41.37 8.76
CA ARG A 12 -22.09 40.23 8.06
C ARG A 12 -21.12 39.59 7.05
N ASP A 13 -20.41 40.41 6.28
CA ASP A 13 -19.43 39.92 5.32
C ASP A 13 -18.30 39.17 6.00
N MET A 14 -17.82 39.66 7.15
CA MET A 14 -16.79 38.96 7.93
C MET A 14 -17.29 37.66 8.52
N ASP A 15 -18.51 37.61 9.02
CA ASP A 15 -19.12 36.38 9.54
C ASP A 15 -19.32 35.32 8.46
N ASP A 16 -19.76 35.73 7.27
CA ASP A 16 -19.92 34.82 6.13
C ASP A 16 -18.58 34.26 5.66
N GLN A 17 -17.53 35.06 5.62
CA GLN A 17 -16.20 34.60 5.27
C GLN A 17 -15.63 33.62 6.32
N ALA A 18 -15.87 33.88 7.60
CA ALA A 18 -15.45 32.98 8.67
C ALA A 18 -16.16 31.61 8.56
N LYS A 19 -17.44 31.61 8.26
CA LYS A 19 -18.21 30.38 8.06
C LYS A 19 -17.71 29.57 6.85
N ASP A 20 -17.40 30.25 5.74
CA ASP A 20 -16.86 29.60 4.54
C ASP A 20 -15.50 28.95 4.84
N LYS A 21 -14.63 29.61 5.61
CA LYS A 21 -13.35 29.05 6.01
C LYS A 21 -13.50 27.84 6.91
N GLU A 22 -14.41 27.90 7.88
CA GLU A 22 -14.69 26.76 8.76
C GLU A 22 -15.24 25.57 8.01
N GLU A 23 -16.12 25.79 7.06
CA GLU A 23 -16.69 24.74 6.23
C GLU A 23 -15.63 24.09 5.33
N LEU A 24 -14.77 24.87 4.69
CA LEU A 24 -13.66 24.37 3.88
C LEU A 24 -12.67 23.56 4.72
N GLN A 25 -12.34 24.03 5.92
CA GLN A 25 -11.44 23.34 6.82
C GLN A 25 -12.04 22.00 7.28
N ARG A 26 -13.33 21.98 7.59
CA ARG A 26 -14.04 20.76 7.95
C ARG A 26 -14.06 19.75 6.81
N GLN A 27 -14.29 20.19 5.58
CA GLN A 27 -14.24 19.32 4.39
C GLN A 27 -12.84 18.74 4.19
N LEU A 28 -11.81 19.53 4.39
CA LEU A 28 -10.42 19.05 4.31
C LEU A 28 -10.11 18.02 5.40
N GLU A 29 -10.58 18.25 6.62
CA GLU A 29 -10.43 17.29 7.73
C GLU A 29 -11.21 16.00 7.47
N GLU A 30 -12.43 16.07 6.98
CA GLU A 30 -13.23 14.91 6.61
C GLU A 30 -12.56 14.11 5.49
N ASN A 31 -12.05 14.75 4.46
CA ASN A 31 -11.32 14.10 3.39
C ASN A 31 -10.02 13.45 3.89
N SER A 32 -9.30 14.13 4.78
CA SER A 32 -8.08 13.58 5.39
C SER A 32 -8.43 12.37 6.25
N ASN A 33 -9.48 12.44 7.06
CA ASN A 33 -9.95 11.32 7.88
C ASN A 33 -10.43 10.15 7.02
N GLN A 34 -11.11 10.42 5.92
CA GLN A 34 -11.52 9.39 4.97
C GLN A 34 -10.33 8.70 4.32
N LEU A 35 -9.28 9.48 3.96
CA LEU A 35 -8.04 8.93 3.43
C LEU A 35 -7.29 8.10 4.48
N GLU A 36 -7.26 8.55 5.74
CA GLU A 36 -6.63 7.83 6.83
C GLU A 36 -7.39 6.56 7.24
N SER A 37 -8.73 6.61 7.17
CA SER A 37 -9.59 5.46 7.52
C SER A 37 -9.90 4.57 6.33
N HIS A 38 -9.49 4.96 5.13
CA HIS A 38 -9.75 4.24 3.90
C HIS A 38 -8.77 3.07 3.75
N ASP A 39 -9.32 1.88 3.54
CA ASP A 39 -8.52 0.73 3.22
C ASP A 39 -7.87 0.90 1.84
N LEU A 40 -6.60 0.52 1.74
CA LEU A 40 -5.88 0.55 0.49
C LEU A 40 -6.58 -0.36 -0.54
N SER A 41 -6.86 0.18 -1.72
CA SER A 41 -7.42 -0.60 -2.81
C SER A 41 -6.33 -1.09 -3.77
N ALA A 42 -6.63 -2.15 -4.49
CA ALA A 42 -5.72 -2.68 -5.51
C ALA A 42 -5.45 -1.64 -6.60
N GLU A 43 -6.45 -0.87 -6.97
CA GLU A 43 -6.32 0.19 -7.97
C GLU A 43 -5.35 1.29 -7.52
N GLU A 44 -5.44 1.73 -6.27
CA GLU A 44 -4.52 2.72 -5.71
C GLU A 44 -3.09 2.21 -5.73
N LEU A 45 -2.87 0.96 -5.35
CA LEU A 45 -1.55 0.34 -5.37
C LEU A 45 -1.02 0.22 -6.79
N GLN A 46 -1.85 -0.22 -7.72
CA GLN A 46 -1.47 -0.34 -9.12
C GLN A 46 -1.05 1.02 -9.69
N ASN A 47 -1.83 2.06 -9.45
CA ASN A 47 -1.52 3.41 -9.90
C ASN A 47 -0.21 3.92 -9.32
N TYR A 48 0.05 3.65 -8.05
CA TYR A 48 1.31 4.02 -7.40
C TYR A 48 2.51 3.28 -8.03
N LEU A 49 2.39 1.97 -8.23
CA LEU A 49 3.45 1.16 -8.85
C LEU A 49 3.77 1.62 -10.27
N LEU A 50 2.76 2.06 -11.02
CA LEU A 50 2.95 2.58 -12.38
C LEU A 50 3.76 3.88 -12.39
N THR A 51 3.82 4.62 -11.28
CA THR A 51 4.65 5.83 -11.17
C THR A 51 6.11 5.51 -10.88
N LEU A 52 6.43 4.28 -10.48
CA LEU A 52 7.77 3.85 -10.10
C LEU A 52 8.47 3.19 -11.30
N PRO A 53 9.57 3.76 -11.82
CA PRO A 53 10.23 3.22 -12.99
C PRO A 53 10.92 1.88 -12.77
N GLU A 54 11.26 1.56 -11.51
CA GLU A 54 11.89 0.29 -11.15
C GLU A 54 10.94 -0.91 -11.21
N PHE A 55 9.63 -0.68 -11.20
CA PHE A 55 8.64 -1.74 -11.31
C PHE A 55 8.13 -1.84 -12.76
N GLU A 56 8.24 -3.04 -13.31
CA GLU A 56 7.79 -3.37 -14.66
C GLU A 56 6.64 -4.35 -14.62
N ASN A 57 5.91 -4.44 -15.71
CA ASN A 57 4.82 -5.42 -15.90
C ASN A 57 3.78 -5.37 -14.75
N VAL A 58 3.41 -4.15 -14.34
CA VAL A 58 2.39 -3.97 -13.31
C VAL A 58 1.03 -4.34 -13.88
N THR A 59 0.44 -5.39 -13.32
CA THR A 59 -0.86 -5.92 -13.77
C THR A 59 -1.75 -6.23 -12.59
N THR A 60 -3.06 -6.25 -12.82
CA THR A 60 -4.04 -6.61 -11.81
C THR A 60 -4.80 -7.84 -12.27
N ARG A 61 -4.85 -8.86 -11.41
CA ARG A 61 -5.61 -10.09 -11.67
C ARG A 61 -6.83 -10.16 -10.75
N HIS A 62 -7.95 -10.59 -11.29
CA HIS A 62 -9.15 -10.83 -10.50
C HIS A 62 -9.33 -12.35 -10.33
N ASN A 63 -9.53 -12.77 -9.08
CA ASN A 63 -9.88 -14.15 -8.78
C ASN A 63 -11.19 -14.19 -7.98
N THR A 64 -11.65 -15.39 -7.62
CA THR A 64 -12.92 -15.57 -6.91
C THR A 64 -12.92 -14.95 -5.51
N ASP A 65 -11.76 -14.82 -4.88
CA ASP A 65 -11.62 -14.32 -3.51
C ASP A 65 -11.24 -12.84 -3.44
N GLY A 66 -10.88 -12.23 -4.57
CA GLY A 66 -10.49 -10.82 -4.58
C GLY A 66 -9.57 -10.45 -5.73
N ILE A 67 -8.66 -9.53 -5.47
CA ILE A 67 -7.79 -8.94 -6.48
C ILE A 67 -6.33 -9.12 -6.07
N ILE A 68 -5.47 -9.40 -7.06
CA ILE A 68 -4.02 -9.51 -6.86
C ILE A 68 -3.34 -8.54 -7.83
N VAL A 69 -2.46 -7.69 -7.28
CA VAL A 69 -1.63 -6.78 -8.08
C VAL A 69 -0.25 -7.42 -8.22
N ASP A 70 0.18 -7.60 -9.45
CA ASP A 70 1.48 -8.18 -9.79
C ASP A 70 2.41 -7.11 -10.33
N ALA A 71 3.67 -7.13 -9.90
CA ALA A 71 4.71 -6.23 -10.41
C ALA A 71 6.05 -6.94 -10.40
N VAL A 72 6.93 -6.56 -11.32
CA VAL A 72 8.27 -7.14 -11.45
C VAL A 72 9.31 -6.05 -11.21
N CYS A 73 10.26 -6.34 -10.35
CA CYS A 73 11.40 -5.46 -10.11
C CYS A 73 12.69 -6.28 -10.21
N GLY A 74 13.39 -6.15 -11.33
CA GLY A 74 14.56 -6.97 -11.61
C GLY A 74 14.19 -8.45 -11.76
N GLU A 75 14.81 -9.29 -10.95
CA GLU A 75 14.54 -10.74 -10.94
C GLU A 75 13.44 -11.14 -9.95
N LYS A 76 12.87 -10.18 -9.24
CA LYS A 76 11.88 -10.42 -8.19
C LYS A 76 10.48 -10.14 -8.70
N ASN A 77 9.56 -11.04 -8.42
CA ASN A 77 8.14 -10.88 -8.71
C ASN A 77 7.41 -10.54 -7.41
N TYR A 78 6.69 -9.42 -7.41
CA TYR A 78 5.91 -8.95 -6.27
C TYR A 78 4.44 -9.20 -6.54
N HIS A 79 3.76 -9.81 -5.57
CA HIS A 79 2.32 -10.09 -5.63
C HIS A 79 1.67 -9.50 -4.38
N PHE A 80 0.78 -8.54 -4.57
CA PHE A 80 0.05 -7.91 -3.46
C PHE A 80 -1.39 -8.41 -3.49
N ARG A 81 -1.78 -9.11 -2.45
CA ARG A 81 -3.10 -9.74 -2.38
C ARG A 81 -4.08 -8.85 -1.64
N PHE A 82 -5.25 -8.62 -2.26
CA PHE A 82 -6.38 -7.88 -1.71
C PHE A 82 -7.62 -8.77 -1.69
N ASP A 83 -7.43 -9.99 -1.21
CA ASP A 83 -8.51 -10.97 -1.05
C ASP A 83 -8.83 -11.17 0.45
N SER A 84 -9.28 -12.35 0.83
CA SER A 84 -9.50 -12.70 2.24
C SER A 84 -8.22 -12.57 3.09
N LEU A 85 -7.07 -12.57 2.45
CA LEU A 85 -5.76 -12.38 3.08
C LEU A 85 -5.17 -11.05 2.64
N SER A 86 -4.70 -10.26 3.58
CA SER A 86 -3.95 -9.02 3.31
C SER A 86 -2.46 -9.34 3.43
N CYS A 87 -1.88 -9.86 2.36
CA CYS A 87 -0.48 -10.24 2.34
C CYS A 87 0.18 -9.87 1.01
N TYR A 88 1.50 -9.77 1.06
CA TYR A 88 2.31 -9.65 -0.14
C TYR A 88 3.23 -10.87 -0.25
N GLU A 89 3.49 -11.27 -1.47
CA GLU A 89 4.38 -12.38 -1.76
C GLU A 89 5.49 -11.90 -2.68
N ILE A 90 6.71 -12.27 -2.39
CA ILE A 90 7.87 -11.93 -3.21
C ILE A 90 8.47 -13.25 -3.70
N SER A 91 8.39 -13.48 -5.01
CA SER A 91 8.91 -14.69 -5.64
C SER A 91 10.22 -14.39 -6.34
N VAL A 92 11.23 -15.19 -6.05
CA VAL A 92 12.53 -15.09 -6.70
C VAL A 92 12.82 -16.42 -7.36
N PRO A 93 12.93 -16.49 -8.70
CA PRO A 93 13.28 -17.74 -9.37
C PRO A 93 14.62 -18.25 -8.88
N ARG A 94 14.62 -19.44 -8.28
CA ARG A 94 15.83 -20.07 -7.77
C ARG A 94 15.70 -21.57 -7.84
N ARG A 95 16.80 -22.21 -8.15
CA ARG A 95 16.86 -23.66 -8.12
C ARG A 95 16.89 -24.14 -6.65
N GLU A 96 16.07 -25.15 -6.34
CA GLU A 96 16.08 -25.74 -5.01
C GLU A 96 17.41 -26.39 -4.74
N THR A 97 18.09 -25.95 -3.70
CA THR A 97 19.37 -26.50 -3.22
C THR A 97 19.29 -26.71 -1.71
N LYS A 98 20.20 -27.51 -1.19
CA LYS A 98 20.29 -27.72 0.25
C LYS A 98 20.51 -26.39 1.00
N ASN A 99 21.37 -25.53 0.47
CA ASN A 99 21.63 -24.23 1.07
C ASN A 99 20.37 -23.35 1.09
N LEU A 100 19.57 -23.39 0.03
CA LEU A 100 18.33 -22.61 -0.03
C LEU A 100 17.33 -23.08 1.04
N LYS A 101 17.21 -24.40 1.24
CA LYS A 101 16.33 -24.95 2.29
C LYS A 101 16.77 -24.52 3.68
N GLU A 102 18.07 -24.50 3.94
CA GLU A 102 18.62 -24.04 5.21
C GLU A 102 18.36 -22.54 5.42
N VAL A 103 18.53 -21.72 4.38
CA VAL A 103 18.24 -20.30 4.44
C VAL A 103 16.77 -20.05 4.73
N ILE A 104 15.87 -20.76 4.06
CA ILE A 104 14.42 -20.64 4.28
C ILE A 104 14.05 -21.02 5.72
N TYR A 105 14.60 -22.14 6.21
CA TYR A 105 14.37 -22.58 7.57
C TYR A 105 14.84 -21.55 8.59
N GLN A 106 16.03 -21.00 8.39
CA GLN A 106 16.61 -20.00 9.28
C GLN A 106 15.81 -18.69 9.26
N MET A 107 15.36 -18.25 8.08
CA MET A 107 14.52 -17.07 7.96
C MET A 107 13.22 -17.23 8.74
N ASN A 108 12.57 -18.39 8.65
CA ASN A 108 11.34 -18.65 9.39
C ASN A 108 11.56 -18.67 10.90
N ALA A 109 12.74 -19.12 11.36
CA ALA A 109 13.09 -19.16 12.78
C ALA A 109 13.44 -17.78 13.34
N GLU A 110 14.16 -16.97 12.57
CA GLU A 110 14.68 -15.66 13.03
C GLU A 110 13.73 -14.50 12.77
N MET A 111 12.88 -14.60 11.74
CA MET A 111 11.96 -13.55 11.34
C MET A 111 10.51 -14.04 11.37
N PRO A 112 9.88 -14.08 12.56
CA PRO A 112 8.52 -14.60 12.69
C PRO A 112 7.46 -13.76 11.98
N GLU A 113 7.76 -12.52 11.62
CA GLU A 113 6.86 -11.63 10.89
C GLU A 113 6.74 -11.99 9.41
N TYR A 114 7.60 -12.86 8.90
CA TYR A 114 7.58 -13.33 7.52
C TYR A 114 7.48 -14.84 7.48
N LYS A 115 6.95 -15.34 6.37
CA LYS A 115 6.97 -16.77 6.07
C LYS A 115 7.74 -17.00 4.77
N ALA A 116 8.83 -17.72 4.86
CA ALA A 116 9.61 -18.12 3.69
C ALA A 116 9.26 -19.56 3.30
N SER A 117 9.13 -19.81 2.01
CA SER A 117 8.80 -21.12 1.48
C SER A 117 9.42 -21.30 0.09
N TYR A 118 9.37 -22.51 -0.43
CA TYR A 118 9.79 -22.81 -1.78
C TYR A 118 8.60 -23.35 -2.58
N ASP A 119 8.33 -22.73 -3.73
CA ASP A 119 7.29 -23.18 -4.63
C ASP A 119 7.92 -24.13 -5.65
N GLU A 120 7.61 -25.42 -5.50
CA GLU A 120 8.12 -26.46 -6.40
C GLU A 120 7.56 -26.34 -7.80
N TYR A 121 6.33 -25.84 -7.93
CA TYR A 121 5.67 -25.70 -9.20
C TYR A 121 6.32 -24.62 -10.07
N GLU A 122 6.53 -23.44 -9.50
CA GLU A 122 7.18 -22.33 -10.20
C GLU A 122 8.71 -22.32 -10.07
N LYS A 123 9.26 -23.21 -9.23
CA LYS A 123 10.69 -23.26 -8.89
C LYS A 123 11.21 -21.90 -8.42
N ALA A 124 10.54 -21.37 -7.43
CA ALA A 124 10.85 -20.05 -6.88
C ALA A 124 10.88 -20.11 -5.35
N ALA A 125 11.78 -19.32 -4.77
CA ALA A 125 11.72 -19.02 -3.34
C ALA A 125 10.69 -17.91 -3.13
N VAL A 126 9.81 -18.09 -2.15
CA VAL A 126 8.70 -17.16 -1.88
C VAL A 126 8.80 -16.65 -0.46
N LEU A 127 8.76 -15.35 -0.29
CA LEU A 127 8.65 -14.69 1.00
C LEU A 127 7.27 -14.06 1.10
N THR A 128 6.53 -14.43 2.16
CA THR A 128 5.18 -13.90 2.40
C THR A 128 5.20 -13.01 3.64
N GLY A 129 4.68 -11.80 3.50
CA GLY A 129 4.51 -10.86 4.61
C GLY A 129 3.06 -10.37 4.66
N TRP A 130 2.62 -9.99 5.84
CA TRP A 130 1.25 -9.50 6.05
C TRP A 130 1.26 -8.01 6.31
N TYR A 131 0.19 -7.34 5.94
CA TYR A 131 0.02 -5.90 6.13
C TYR A 131 -1.39 -5.58 6.57
N ASP A 132 -1.55 -4.42 7.22
CA ASP A 132 -2.86 -3.86 7.53
C ASP A 132 -3.34 -3.07 6.30
N ARG A 133 -4.59 -3.28 5.87
CA ARG A 133 -5.18 -2.58 4.72
C ARG A 133 -5.28 -1.06 4.90
N ARG A 134 -5.12 -0.57 6.12
CA ARG A 134 -5.08 0.87 6.40
C ARG A 134 -3.75 1.52 6.03
N ILE A 135 -2.84 0.75 5.52
CA ILE A 135 -1.53 1.22 5.06
C ILE A 135 -1.66 2.02 3.76
N SER A 136 -0.75 2.95 3.51
CA SER A 136 -0.67 3.63 2.23
C SER A 136 0.04 2.75 1.19
N ALA A 137 -0.16 3.04 -0.09
CA ALA A 137 0.54 2.31 -1.17
C ALA A 137 2.06 2.44 -1.02
N GLU A 138 2.55 3.62 -0.70
CA GLU A 138 3.98 3.88 -0.48
C GLU A 138 4.54 3.03 0.64
N GLU A 139 3.87 2.98 1.79
CA GLU A 139 4.31 2.18 2.93
C GLU A 139 4.30 0.69 2.61
N LEU A 140 3.29 0.21 1.91
CA LEU A 140 3.20 -1.20 1.51
C LEU A 140 4.35 -1.61 0.59
N VAL A 141 4.67 -0.77 -0.39
CA VAL A 141 5.78 -1.02 -1.31
C VAL A 141 7.11 -1.01 -0.54
N GLU A 142 7.29 -0.07 0.38
CA GLU A 142 8.49 -0.04 1.23
C GLU A 142 8.64 -1.30 2.06
N LEU A 143 7.55 -1.78 2.67
CA LEU A 143 7.56 -3.03 3.43
C LEU A 143 7.99 -4.22 2.56
N ALA A 144 7.43 -4.31 1.36
CA ALA A 144 7.75 -5.40 0.44
C ALA A 144 9.20 -5.33 -0.03
N VAL A 145 9.70 -4.15 -0.38
CA VAL A 145 11.07 -3.95 -0.83
C VAL A 145 12.06 -4.27 0.32
N ASP A 146 11.77 -3.82 1.53
CA ASP A 146 12.62 -4.12 2.69
C ASP A 146 12.64 -5.62 2.98
N ALA A 147 11.49 -6.29 2.90
CA ALA A 147 11.42 -7.75 3.06
C ALA A 147 12.25 -8.46 1.98
N SER A 148 12.23 -7.96 0.75
CA SER A 148 12.96 -8.56 -0.37
C SER A 148 14.48 -8.47 -0.21
N ARG A 149 14.98 -7.50 0.54
CA ARG A 149 16.43 -7.37 0.82
C ARG A 149 16.96 -8.53 1.65
N ASN A 150 16.11 -9.21 2.38
CA ASN A 150 16.49 -10.41 3.15
C ASN A 150 16.65 -11.63 2.26
N PHE A 151 16.13 -11.57 1.04
CA PHE A 151 16.32 -12.60 0.02
C PHE A 151 17.58 -12.28 -0.80
N LYS A 152 18.64 -12.84 -0.42
CA LYS A 152 19.90 -12.76 -1.21
C LYS A 152 20.16 -14.01 -2.00
#